data_af8224a1738bd254ac00f9ffd0e1bff6
#
_entry.id   af8224a1738bd254ac00f9ffd0e1bff6
#
_cell.length_a   1.000
_cell.length_b   1.000
_cell.length_c   1.000
_cell.angle_alpha   90.00
_cell.angle_beta   90.00
_cell.angle_gamma   90.00
#
_symmetry.space_group_name_H-M   'P 1'
#
loop_
_entity.id
_entity.type
_entity.pdbx_description
1 polymer ?
#
loop_
_entity_poly.entity_id
_entity_poly.type
_entity_poly.pdbx_seq_one_letter_code
_entity_poly.pdbx_strand_id
1 'polypeptide(L)'
;MRILQQIVAVLFLALLVAGQACAQAELKPGIGITLSDMSKNPANGNVTSQLGWQLGGSVLFGQELYGEGGVFYATKSTAFTVASTNLEFENDFNGLRIPVALGYHLINDPKDQFALRIFGGGSAFIVTTVSAPGMSKDDFTSPTWGVFAGAGLDISMFFLDLQYEWSLSDVSSLSTVDIGKSRSFIANAGIRLPF
;
A
#
# COMPACT_ATOMS: atom_id res chain seq x y z
N MET A 1 -17.21 2.81 31.32
CA MET A 1 -16.74 1.48 31.72
C MET A 1 -17.17 0.37 30.75
N ARG A 2 -18.43 0.26 30.31
CA ARG A 2 -18.94 -0.80 29.44
C ARG A 2 -18.24 -0.85 28.05
N ILE A 3 -18.00 0.32 27.43
CA ILE A 3 -17.33 0.40 26.11
C ILE A 3 -15.88 -0.11 26.17
N LEU A 4 -15.15 0.24 27.23
CA LEU A 4 -13.77 -0.23 27.43
C LEU A 4 -13.72 -1.75 27.63
N GLN A 5 -14.69 -2.32 28.37
CA GLN A 5 -14.79 -3.76 28.55
C GLN A 5 -15.14 -4.49 27.23
N GLN A 6 -15.98 -3.90 26.39
CA GLN A 6 -16.29 -4.46 25.06
C GLN A 6 -15.07 -4.43 24.13
N ILE A 7 -14.31 -3.33 24.14
CA ILE A 7 -13.06 -3.22 23.34
C ILE A 7 -12.04 -4.25 23.82
N VAL A 8 -11.84 -4.39 25.13
CA VAL A 8 -10.92 -5.38 25.70
C VAL A 8 -11.37 -6.82 25.37
N ALA A 9 -12.67 -7.11 25.43
CA ALA A 9 -13.22 -8.41 25.10
C ALA A 9 -13.03 -8.75 23.61
N VAL A 10 -13.26 -7.79 22.72
CA VAL A 10 -13.05 -7.94 21.27
C VAL A 10 -11.54 -8.15 20.96
N LEU A 11 -10.67 -7.37 21.62
CA LEU A 11 -9.21 -7.54 21.48
C LEU A 11 -8.74 -8.90 21.99
N PHE A 12 -9.28 -9.36 23.11
CA PHE A 12 -8.95 -10.66 23.69
C PHE A 12 -9.48 -11.83 22.83
N LEU A 13 -10.66 -11.68 22.24
CA LEU A 13 -11.22 -12.65 21.30
C LEU A 13 -10.39 -12.69 20.00
N ALA A 14 -9.96 -11.53 19.49
CA ALA A 14 -9.08 -11.42 18.35
C ALA A 14 -7.71 -12.06 18.60
N LEU A 15 -7.15 -11.92 19.80
CA LEU A 15 -5.90 -12.56 20.23
C LEU A 15 -6.05 -14.09 20.36
N LEU A 16 -7.20 -14.59 20.82
CA LEU A 16 -7.46 -16.03 20.90
C LEU A 16 -7.60 -16.68 19.50
N VAL A 17 -8.20 -15.98 18.55
CA VAL A 17 -8.30 -16.43 17.15
C VAL A 17 -6.93 -16.35 16.47
N ALA A 18 -6.13 -15.34 16.77
CA ALA A 18 -4.76 -15.21 16.26
C ALA A 18 -3.83 -16.34 16.74
N GLY A 19 -4.04 -16.88 17.94
CA GLY A 19 -3.25 -17.98 18.48
C GLY A 19 -3.38 -19.32 17.72
N GLN A 20 -4.48 -19.52 17.01
CA GLN A 20 -4.67 -20.70 16.14
C GLN A 20 -4.16 -20.47 14.70
N ALA A 21 -4.03 -19.21 14.30
CA ALA A 21 -3.50 -18.83 12.99
C ALA A 21 -1.96 -18.89 12.92
N CYS A 22 -1.26 -18.90 14.05
CA CYS A 22 0.21 -19.00 14.10
C CYS A 22 0.77 -20.34 13.57
N ALA A 23 -0.08 -21.35 13.33
CA ALA A 23 0.37 -22.61 12.76
C ALA A 23 0.71 -22.54 11.26
N GLN A 24 0.40 -21.42 10.57
CA GLN A 24 0.67 -21.21 9.14
C GLN A 24 0.88 -19.73 8.87
N ALA A 25 2.03 -19.25 9.29
CA ALA A 25 2.47 -17.92 8.97
C ALA A 25 3.49 -17.98 7.83
N GLU A 26 3.43 -17.01 6.93
CA GLU A 26 4.37 -16.84 5.84
C GLU A 26 4.94 -15.43 5.85
N LEU A 27 6.26 -15.32 5.76
CA LEU A 27 6.93 -14.05 5.55
C LEU A 27 7.13 -13.85 4.04
N LYS A 28 6.76 -12.68 3.54
CA LYS A 28 6.81 -12.30 2.12
C LYS A 28 7.71 -11.07 1.92
N PRO A 29 9.04 -11.19 2.00
CA PRO A 29 9.92 -10.11 1.58
C PRO A 29 9.81 -9.89 0.06
N GLY A 30 9.78 -8.61 -0.35
CA GLY A 30 9.61 -8.30 -1.76
C GLY A 30 9.95 -6.86 -2.11
N ILE A 31 10.02 -6.67 -3.41
CA ILE A 31 10.18 -5.37 -4.05
C ILE A 31 8.99 -5.09 -4.96
N GLY A 32 8.72 -3.85 -5.21
CA GLY A 32 7.61 -3.48 -6.08
C GLY A 32 7.85 -2.19 -6.83
N ILE A 33 7.06 -2.02 -7.87
CA ILE A 33 6.94 -0.79 -8.63
C ILE A 33 5.56 -0.20 -8.43
N THR A 34 5.49 1.13 -8.42
CA THR A 34 4.26 1.87 -8.24
C THR A 34 4.10 2.86 -9.39
N LEU A 35 2.97 2.80 -10.08
CA LEU A 35 2.53 3.81 -11.03
C LEU A 35 1.45 4.63 -10.36
N SER A 36 1.75 5.89 -10.04
CA SER A 36 0.81 6.78 -9.38
C SER A 36 0.26 7.80 -10.36
N ASP A 37 -1.06 7.95 -10.38
CA ASP A 37 -1.77 8.95 -11.15
C ASP A 37 -2.60 9.83 -10.22
N MET A 38 -2.82 11.07 -10.61
CA MET A 38 -3.66 12.01 -9.87
C MET A 38 -5.00 12.22 -10.58
N SER A 39 -6.08 12.25 -9.80
CA SER A 39 -7.43 12.31 -10.35
C SER A 39 -7.81 13.68 -10.93
N LYS A 40 -7.02 14.73 -10.69
CA LYS A 40 -7.26 16.08 -11.22
C LYS A 40 -5.96 16.69 -11.73
N ASN A 41 -6.01 17.27 -12.91
CA ASN A 41 -4.96 18.15 -13.41
C ASN A 41 -5.19 19.56 -12.85
N PRO A 42 -4.17 20.22 -12.28
CA PRO A 42 -4.29 21.63 -11.90
C PRO A 42 -4.59 22.49 -13.14
N ALA A 43 -5.31 23.59 -12.94
CA ALA A 43 -5.84 24.44 -14.02
C ALA A 43 -4.75 25.00 -14.98
N ASN A 44 -3.48 24.99 -14.60
CA ASN A 44 -2.35 25.56 -15.35
C ASN A 44 -1.17 24.57 -15.53
N GLY A 45 -1.38 23.26 -15.49
CA GLY A 45 -0.31 22.28 -15.65
C GLY A 45 -0.81 20.86 -15.93
N ASN A 46 0.08 20.03 -16.46
CA ASN A 46 -0.17 18.60 -16.60
C ASN A 46 0.59 17.83 -15.52
N VAL A 47 -0.09 16.88 -14.90
CA VAL A 47 0.54 15.91 -14.00
C VAL A 47 0.81 14.66 -14.80
N THR A 48 2.04 14.23 -14.82
CA THR A 48 2.46 12.99 -15.49
C THR A 48 2.68 11.92 -14.44
N SER A 49 2.08 10.75 -14.66
CA SER A 49 2.32 9.55 -13.83
C SER A 49 3.79 9.21 -13.85
N GLN A 50 4.40 9.09 -12.68
CA GLN A 50 5.78 8.66 -12.56
C GLN A 50 5.89 7.31 -11.87
N LEU A 51 6.98 6.63 -12.21
CA LEU A 51 7.33 5.34 -11.67
C LEU A 51 7.97 5.51 -10.29
N GLY A 52 7.30 5.00 -9.25
CA GLY A 52 7.88 4.82 -7.92
C GLY A 52 8.33 3.38 -7.72
N TRP A 53 8.99 3.14 -6.60
CA TRP A 53 9.38 1.80 -6.18
C TRP A 53 9.10 1.61 -4.68
N GLN A 54 9.01 0.36 -4.26
CA GLN A 54 8.91 0.01 -2.86
C GLN A 54 9.72 -1.24 -2.54
N LEU A 55 10.22 -1.30 -1.31
CA LEU A 55 10.98 -2.42 -0.76
C LEU A 55 10.48 -2.70 0.66
N GLY A 56 10.22 -3.95 0.98
CA GLY A 56 9.75 -4.31 2.32
C GLY A 56 9.30 -5.74 2.41
N GLY A 57 8.28 -5.98 3.22
CA GLY A 57 7.71 -7.30 3.36
C GLY A 57 6.38 -7.27 4.09
N SER A 58 5.68 -8.39 3.99
CA SER A 58 4.43 -8.64 4.70
C SER A 58 4.47 -10.01 5.37
N VAL A 59 3.59 -10.19 6.32
CA VAL A 59 3.32 -11.48 6.97
C VAL A 59 1.89 -11.85 6.66
N LEU A 60 1.72 -13.06 6.14
CA LEU A 60 0.44 -13.65 5.83
C LEU A 60 0.10 -14.70 6.89
N PHE A 61 -1.15 -14.72 7.37
CA PHE A 61 -1.67 -15.64 8.36
C PHE A 61 -2.96 -16.26 7.87
N GLY A 62 -3.02 -17.57 7.81
CA GLY A 62 -4.21 -18.33 7.40
C GLY A 62 -3.97 -19.22 6.20
N GLN A 63 -5.01 -19.92 5.77
CA GLN A 63 -4.98 -20.86 4.64
C GLN A 63 -5.82 -20.34 3.46
N GLU A 64 -7.07 -20.82 3.34
CA GLU A 64 -7.98 -20.38 2.29
C GLU A 64 -8.37 -18.91 2.46
N LEU A 65 -8.84 -18.56 3.66
CA LEU A 65 -9.04 -17.17 4.09
C LEU A 65 -7.83 -16.76 4.90
N TYR A 66 -7.19 -15.66 4.53
CA TYR A 66 -5.99 -15.17 5.18
C TYR A 66 -6.06 -13.69 5.49
N GLY A 67 -5.32 -13.29 6.53
CA GLY A 67 -4.98 -11.91 6.83
C GLY A 67 -3.53 -11.63 6.43
N GLU A 68 -3.24 -10.47 5.90
CA GLU A 68 -1.89 -10.05 5.54
C GLU A 68 -1.64 -8.64 6.07
N GLY A 69 -0.48 -8.42 6.71
CA GLY A 69 -0.03 -7.12 7.17
C GLY A 69 1.43 -6.91 6.80
N GLY A 70 1.80 -5.70 6.40
CA GLY A 70 3.14 -5.44 5.91
C GLY A 70 3.69 -4.05 6.22
N VAL A 71 4.98 -3.88 5.95
CA VAL A 71 5.68 -2.59 5.99
C VAL A 71 6.60 -2.50 4.79
N PHE A 72 6.44 -1.44 4.02
CA PHE A 72 7.25 -1.15 2.84
C PHE A 72 7.79 0.27 2.91
N TYR A 73 9.07 0.43 2.66
CA TYR A 73 9.63 1.72 2.32
C TYR A 73 9.28 1.99 0.86
N ALA A 74 8.61 3.09 0.57
CA ALA A 74 8.11 3.41 -0.76
C ALA A 74 8.48 4.83 -1.17
N THR A 75 8.83 4.97 -2.45
CA THR A 75 9.04 6.25 -3.11
C THR A 75 7.88 6.51 -4.07
N LYS A 76 7.24 7.67 -3.93
CA LYS A 76 6.24 8.17 -4.87
C LYS A 76 6.83 9.39 -5.57
N SER A 77 7.04 9.29 -6.86
CA SER A 77 7.53 10.41 -7.67
C SER A 77 6.36 11.06 -8.41
N THR A 78 6.35 12.37 -8.46
CA THR A 78 5.34 13.15 -9.20
C THR A 78 6.03 14.25 -9.97
N ALA A 79 5.83 14.33 -11.27
CA ALA A 79 6.30 15.46 -12.09
C ALA A 79 5.18 16.47 -12.30
N PHE A 80 5.48 17.72 -12.03
CA PHE A 80 4.64 18.86 -12.35
C PHE A 80 5.28 19.64 -13.48
N THR A 81 4.59 19.75 -14.62
CA THR A 81 5.00 20.62 -15.71
C THR A 81 4.16 21.89 -15.67
N VAL A 82 4.80 23.05 -15.47
CA VAL A 82 4.13 24.35 -15.55
C VAL A 82 4.02 24.76 -17.02
N ALA A 83 2.80 24.82 -17.55
CA ALA A 83 2.52 25.09 -18.97
C ALA A 83 3.08 26.42 -19.50
N SER A 84 3.34 27.42 -18.63
CA SER A 84 3.86 28.74 -19.05
C SER A 84 5.37 28.79 -19.24
N THR A 85 6.13 27.87 -18.64
CA THR A 85 7.61 27.92 -18.64
C THR A 85 8.28 26.62 -19.10
N ASN A 86 7.52 25.55 -19.36
CA ASN A 86 8.03 24.20 -19.62
C ASN A 86 9.05 23.70 -18.56
N LEU A 87 8.98 24.23 -17.35
CA LEU A 87 9.82 23.76 -16.25
C LEU A 87 9.16 22.52 -15.62
N GLU A 88 9.88 21.42 -15.60
CA GLU A 88 9.52 20.22 -14.89
C GLU A 88 10.11 20.27 -13.47
N PHE A 89 9.24 20.10 -12.49
CA PHE A 89 9.64 19.94 -11.10
C PHE A 89 9.36 18.48 -10.70
N GLU A 90 10.42 17.72 -10.49
CA GLU A 90 10.31 16.39 -9.90
C GLU A 90 10.21 16.52 -8.38
N ASN A 91 9.16 15.95 -7.82
CA ASN A 91 8.97 15.89 -6.37
C ASN A 91 8.95 14.42 -5.95
N ASP A 92 9.94 14.04 -5.17
CA ASP A 92 10.04 12.70 -4.61
C ASP A 92 9.55 12.68 -3.16
N PHE A 93 8.56 11.85 -2.91
CA PHE A 93 8.02 11.58 -1.58
C PHE A 93 8.46 10.19 -1.14
N ASN A 94 9.29 10.16 -0.11
CA ASN A 94 9.71 8.92 0.51
C ASN A 94 8.93 8.69 1.79
N GLY A 95 8.48 7.46 2.01
CA GLY A 95 7.67 7.15 3.17
C GLY A 95 7.57 5.66 3.48
N LEU A 96 6.87 5.37 4.57
CA LEU A 96 6.51 4.02 4.97
C LEU A 96 5.05 3.76 4.59
N ARG A 97 4.83 2.72 3.80
CA ARG A 97 3.52 2.19 3.48
C ARG A 97 3.24 0.99 4.37
N ILE A 98 2.11 1.01 5.07
CA ILE A 98 1.67 -0.04 6.00
C ILE A 98 0.32 -0.58 5.49
N PRO A 99 0.31 -1.61 4.64
CA PRO A 99 -0.90 -2.27 4.18
C PRO A 99 -1.39 -3.31 5.18
N VAL A 100 -2.72 -3.43 5.27
CA VAL A 100 -3.43 -4.53 5.95
C VAL A 100 -4.50 -5.03 5.02
N ALA A 101 -4.54 -6.33 4.76
CA ALA A 101 -5.47 -6.95 3.83
C ALA A 101 -6.14 -8.19 4.42
N LEU A 102 -7.30 -8.50 3.86
CA LEU A 102 -7.92 -9.81 3.91
C LEU A 102 -7.93 -10.38 2.49
N GLY A 103 -7.63 -11.66 2.35
CA GLY A 103 -7.58 -12.31 1.06
C GLY A 103 -8.13 -13.73 1.11
N TYR A 104 -8.35 -14.25 -0.08
CA TYR A 104 -8.87 -15.59 -0.29
C TYR A 104 -8.09 -16.29 -1.41
N HIS A 105 -7.69 -17.55 -1.17
CA HIS A 105 -7.09 -18.39 -2.19
C HIS A 105 -8.18 -18.98 -3.07
N LEU A 106 -8.26 -18.54 -4.33
CA LEU A 106 -9.19 -19.09 -5.33
C LEU A 106 -8.74 -20.47 -5.79
N ILE A 107 -7.45 -20.65 -5.95
CA ILE A 107 -6.78 -21.89 -6.32
C ILE A 107 -5.60 -22.03 -5.37
N ASN A 108 -5.50 -23.16 -4.72
CA ASN A 108 -4.38 -23.50 -3.87
C ASN A 108 -4.06 -24.98 -4.08
N ASP A 109 -3.09 -25.27 -4.94
CA ASP A 109 -2.63 -26.63 -5.20
C ASP A 109 -1.29 -26.86 -4.48
N PRO A 110 -1.32 -27.58 -3.33
CA PRO A 110 -0.11 -27.85 -2.57
C PRO A 110 0.89 -28.75 -3.31
N LYS A 111 0.44 -29.49 -4.33
CA LYS A 111 1.31 -30.40 -5.10
C LYS A 111 2.05 -29.67 -6.21
N ASP A 112 1.36 -28.77 -6.89
CA ASP A 112 1.92 -28.02 -8.02
C ASP A 112 2.56 -26.70 -7.57
N GLN A 113 2.50 -26.40 -6.27
CA GLN A 113 3.07 -25.18 -5.69
C GLN A 113 2.56 -23.91 -6.40
N PHE A 114 1.29 -23.96 -6.83
CA PHE A 114 0.63 -22.88 -7.53
C PHE A 114 -0.57 -22.39 -6.71
N ALA A 115 -0.68 -21.09 -6.48
CA ALA A 115 -1.86 -20.51 -5.89
C ALA A 115 -2.25 -19.23 -6.60
N LEU A 116 -3.57 -19.03 -6.76
CA LEU A 116 -4.17 -17.80 -7.22
C LEU A 116 -4.95 -17.19 -6.06
N ARG A 117 -4.68 -15.92 -5.76
CA ARG A 117 -5.28 -15.20 -4.63
C ARG A 117 -5.98 -13.94 -5.10
N ILE A 118 -7.05 -13.56 -4.39
CA ILE A 118 -7.62 -12.22 -4.43
C ILE A 118 -7.54 -11.62 -3.03
N PHE A 119 -7.33 -10.33 -2.95
CA PHE A 119 -7.23 -9.65 -1.68
C PHE A 119 -7.69 -8.19 -1.76
N GLY A 120 -8.03 -7.64 -0.61
CA GLY A 120 -8.39 -6.23 -0.49
C GLY A 120 -8.19 -5.75 0.94
N GLY A 121 -8.01 -4.46 1.09
CA GLY A 121 -7.71 -3.91 2.41
C GLY A 121 -7.51 -2.41 2.45
N GLY A 122 -6.89 -1.96 3.52
CA GLY A 122 -6.52 -0.58 3.75
C GLY A 122 -5.02 -0.40 3.86
N SER A 123 -4.55 0.79 3.55
CA SER A 123 -3.16 1.18 3.72
C SER A 123 -3.03 2.53 4.40
N ALA A 124 -1.96 2.69 5.19
CA ALA A 124 -1.51 3.98 5.67
C ALA A 124 -0.15 4.29 5.01
N PHE A 125 0.02 5.52 4.54
CA PHE A 125 1.30 6.00 4.03
C PHE A 125 1.79 7.17 4.88
N ILE A 126 2.94 6.99 5.52
CA ILE A 126 3.57 7.95 6.42
C ILE A 126 4.75 8.57 5.68
N VAL A 127 4.66 9.86 5.37
CA VAL A 127 5.74 10.61 4.71
C VAL A 127 6.91 10.78 5.69
N THR A 128 8.11 10.34 5.28
CA THR A 128 9.32 10.48 6.08
C THR A 128 10.24 11.58 5.57
N THR A 129 10.33 11.73 4.24
CA THR A 129 11.20 12.74 3.61
C THR A 129 10.51 13.27 2.35
N VAL A 130 10.62 14.58 2.16
CA VAL A 130 10.15 15.28 0.95
C VAL A 130 11.36 15.95 0.31
N SER A 131 11.62 15.63 -0.95
CA SER A 131 12.67 16.25 -1.75
C SER A 131 12.03 17.16 -2.78
N ALA A 132 11.53 18.32 -2.30
CA ALA A 132 10.93 19.35 -3.16
C ALA A 132 11.46 20.73 -2.76
N PRO A 133 11.91 21.56 -3.72
CA PRO A 133 12.39 22.91 -3.40
C PRO A 133 11.29 23.77 -2.79
N GLY A 134 11.51 24.25 -1.55
CA GLY A 134 10.59 25.17 -0.87
C GLY A 134 9.39 24.52 -0.18
N MET A 135 9.31 23.19 -0.12
CA MET A 135 8.26 22.45 0.60
C MET A 135 8.84 21.69 1.80
N SER A 136 8.07 21.63 2.89
CA SER A 136 8.37 20.85 4.09
C SER A 136 7.41 19.68 4.19
N LYS A 137 7.81 18.64 4.94
CA LYS A 137 6.93 17.51 5.27
C LYS A 137 5.62 17.94 5.96
N ASP A 138 5.65 19.08 6.64
CA ASP A 138 4.51 19.62 7.40
C ASP A 138 3.42 20.22 6.48
N ASP A 139 3.73 20.44 5.20
CA ASP A 139 2.78 20.90 4.18
C ASP A 139 1.93 19.76 3.59
N PHE A 140 2.24 18.50 3.96
CA PHE A 140 1.55 17.31 3.48
C PHE A 140 0.77 16.62 4.58
N THR A 141 -0.40 16.11 4.20
CA THR A 141 -1.21 15.28 5.10
C THR A 141 -0.48 13.96 5.36
N SER A 142 -0.11 13.70 6.61
CA SER A 142 0.51 12.45 7.04
C SER A 142 -0.10 12.00 8.38
N PRO A 143 -0.57 10.72 8.50
CA PRO A 143 -0.63 9.70 7.46
C PRO A 143 -1.74 9.93 6.43
N THR A 144 -1.51 9.52 5.17
CA THR A 144 -2.56 9.38 4.18
C THR A 144 -3.12 7.96 4.18
N TRP A 145 -4.43 7.85 4.06
CA TRP A 145 -5.14 6.57 4.08
C TRP A 145 -5.58 6.18 2.68
N GLY A 146 -5.51 4.89 2.38
CA GLY A 146 -5.97 4.33 1.11
C GLY A 146 -6.75 3.03 1.32
N VAL A 147 -7.51 2.66 0.32
CA VAL A 147 -8.09 1.32 0.18
C VAL A 147 -7.57 0.71 -1.10
N PHE A 148 -7.37 -0.60 -1.10
CA PHE A 148 -6.87 -1.30 -2.28
C PHE A 148 -7.55 -2.64 -2.48
N ALA A 149 -7.53 -3.10 -3.73
CA ALA A 149 -7.90 -4.45 -4.11
C ALA A 149 -6.87 -4.98 -5.11
N GLY A 150 -6.68 -6.30 -5.12
CA GLY A 150 -5.67 -6.90 -5.96
C GLY A 150 -5.85 -8.41 -6.15
N ALA A 151 -4.95 -8.94 -6.98
CA ALA A 151 -4.79 -10.37 -7.19
C ALA A 151 -3.32 -10.76 -7.05
N GLY A 152 -3.08 -11.94 -6.55
CA GLY A 152 -1.75 -12.51 -6.35
C GLY A 152 -1.62 -13.86 -6.99
N LEU A 153 -0.44 -14.10 -7.54
CA LEU A 153 -0.03 -15.37 -8.11
C LEU A 153 1.18 -15.87 -7.33
N ASP A 154 1.08 -17.10 -6.85
CA ASP A 154 2.18 -17.77 -6.17
C ASP A 154 2.64 -18.97 -7.01
N ILE A 155 3.94 -19.07 -7.22
CA ILE A 155 4.56 -20.18 -7.94
C ILE A 155 5.76 -20.66 -7.12
N SER A 156 5.61 -21.83 -6.50
CA SER A 156 6.60 -22.36 -5.57
C SER A 156 6.90 -21.35 -4.45
N MET A 157 8.13 -20.89 -4.35
CA MET A 157 8.57 -19.89 -3.37
C MET A 157 8.40 -18.45 -3.85
N PHE A 158 8.03 -18.21 -5.08
CA PHE A 158 7.90 -16.86 -5.64
C PHE A 158 6.45 -16.39 -5.60
N PHE A 159 6.26 -15.08 -5.40
CA PHE A 159 4.96 -14.45 -5.53
C PHE A 159 5.01 -13.24 -6.46
N LEU A 160 3.87 -12.94 -7.07
CA LEU A 160 3.59 -11.72 -7.82
C LEU A 160 2.22 -11.20 -7.39
N ASP A 161 2.18 -10.00 -6.83
CA ASP A 161 0.95 -9.33 -6.40
C ASP A 161 0.72 -8.08 -7.25
N LEU A 162 -0.45 -7.98 -7.84
CA LEU A 162 -0.92 -6.81 -8.57
C LEU A 162 -2.09 -6.20 -7.81
N GLN A 163 -2.01 -4.91 -7.49
CA GLN A 163 -3.03 -4.23 -6.72
C GLN A 163 -3.28 -2.81 -7.24
N TYR A 164 -4.52 -2.37 -7.09
CA TYR A 164 -4.93 -1.00 -7.36
C TYR A 164 -5.36 -0.34 -6.06
N GLU A 165 -4.79 0.82 -5.76
CA GLU A 165 -5.01 1.58 -4.53
C GLU A 165 -5.68 2.90 -4.84
N TRP A 166 -6.75 3.21 -4.09
CA TRP A 166 -7.45 4.49 -4.09
C TRP A 166 -7.13 5.23 -2.80
N SER A 167 -6.56 6.44 -2.89
CA SER A 167 -6.40 7.30 -1.72
C SER A 167 -7.76 7.82 -1.25
N LEU A 168 -8.00 7.72 0.05
CA LEU A 168 -9.17 8.29 0.72
C LEU A 168 -8.92 9.71 1.21
N SER A 169 -7.66 10.02 1.54
CA SER A 169 -7.21 11.32 2.02
C SER A 169 -6.78 12.20 0.86
N ASP A 170 -7.05 13.50 0.97
CA ASP A 170 -6.47 14.49 0.07
C ASP A 170 -4.97 14.62 0.36
N VAL A 171 -4.16 14.71 -0.70
CA VAL A 171 -2.69 14.72 -0.59
C VAL A 171 -2.19 16.06 -0.05
N SER A 172 -2.91 17.16 -0.30
CA SER A 172 -2.53 18.50 0.12
C SER A 172 -3.35 18.98 1.31
N SER A 173 -2.68 19.49 2.33
CA SER A 173 -3.31 20.24 3.44
C SER A 173 -3.55 21.72 3.12
N LEU A 174 -3.02 22.22 1.99
CA LEU A 174 -3.18 23.60 1.54
C LEU A 174 -4.48 23.76 0.76
N SER A 175 -5.40 24.54 1.30
CA SER A 175 -6.72 24.82 0.70
C SER A 175 -6.67 25.57 -0.66
N THR A 176 -5.49 25.99 -1.10
CA THR A 176 -5.28 26.75 -2.34
C THR A 176 -4.93 25.88 -3.55
N VAL A 177 -4.56 24.60 -3.35
CA VAL A 177 -4.15 23.68 -4.41
C VAL A 177 -4.90 22.35 -4.25
N ASP A 178 -6.04 22.23 -4.93
CA ASP A 178 -6.81 20.97 -4.99
C ASP A 178 -6.18 20.02 -6.03
N ILE A 179 -5.26 19.16 -5.58
CA ILE A 179 -4.58 18.16 -6.42
C ILE A 179 -5.44 16.89 -6.57
N GLY A 180 -6.53 16.78 -5.81
CA GLY A 180 -7.41 15.63 -5.83
C GLY A 180 -6.84 14.41 -5.11
N LYS A 181 -7.44 13.24 -5.40
CA LYS A 181 -7.08 11.96 -4.78
C LYS A 181 -6.09 11.19 -5.65
N SER A 182 -5.05 10.65 -5.03
CA SER A 182 -4.09 9.79 -5.72
C SER A 182 -4.69 8.41 -6.00
N ARG A 183 -4.34 7.84 -7.14
CA ARG A 183 -4.61 6.46 -7.52
C ARG A 183 -3.29 5.81 -7.88
N SER A 184 -3.08 4.58 -7.45
CA SER A 184 -1.81 3.91 -7.69
C SER A 184 -2.03 2.47 -8.14
N PHE A 185 -1.37 2.09 -9.21
CA PHE A 185 -1.21 0.68 -9.57
C PHE A 185 0.12 0.20 -9.02
N ILE A 186 0.12 -0.89 -8.27
CA ILE A 186 1.29 -1.42 -7.58
C ILE A 186 1.49 -2.87 -7.98
N ALA A 187 2.70 -3.20 -8.42
CA ALA A 187 3.13 -4.57 -8.68
C ALA A 187 4.26 -4.92 -7.72
N ASN A 188 4.08 -5.98 -6.94
CA ASN A 188 5.08 -6.51 -6.01
C ASN A 188 5.49 -7.91 -6.43
N ALA A 189 6.78 -8.21 -6.33
CA ALA A 189 7.32 -9.55 -6.50
C ALA A 189 8.32 -9.85 -5.39
N GLY A 190 8.43 -11.13 -5.03
CA GLY A 190 9.34 -11.54 -3.96
C GLY A 190 9.28 -13.03 -3.69
N ILE A 191 9.69 -13.41 -2.50
CA ILE A 191 9.71 -14.81 -2.07
C ILE A 191 8.77 -15.02 -0.88
N ARG A 192 8.23 -16.23 -0.77
CA ARG A 192 7.41 -16.71 0.34
C ARG A 192 8.26 -17.63 1.20
N LEU A 193 8.30 -17.35 2.47
CA LEU A 193 9.02 -18.13 3.47
C LEU A 193 8.01 -18.62 4.52
N PRO A 194 7.47 -19.84 4.37
CA PRO A 194 6.58 -20.43 5.37
C PRO A 194 7.39 -20.82 6.64
N PHE A 195 6.80 -20.67 7.82
CA PHE A 195 7.40 -21.03 9.12
C PHE A 195 6.34 -21.44 10.16
#